data_f9e6d3dc9d5eeccd1c95900d187e13ad
#
_entry.id   f9e6d3dc9d5eeccd1c95900d187e13ad
#
_cell.length_a   1.000
_cell.length_b   1.000
_cell.length_c   1.000
_cell.angle_alpha   90.00
_cell.angle_beta   90.00
_cell.angle_gamma   90.00
#
_symmetry.space_group_name_H-M   'P 1'
#
loop_
_entity.id
_entity.type
_entity.pdbx_description
1 polymer ?
#
loop_
_entity_poly.entity_id
_entity_poly.type
_entity_poly.pdbx_seq_one_letter_code
_entity_poly.pdbx_strand_id
1 'polypeptide(L)'
;DVFQQPWKFHPETALPHPSIPCVLAKLTDSGRTDLIWGKAHDYGLYWWEQGPPQPDGTTTWTEQLIDKSWSQPHGLTWADIDGDGQSELITGKRMRAHVDKDPGSLEPECLYYYNWDKAARRFTRHTISAPGQGVGMGMQICVADLNADGQPDIVAAGKTGTWLLLNVP
;
A
#
# COMPACT_ATOMS: atom_id res chain seq x y z
N ASP A 1 -27.81 14.18 -6.06
CA ASP A 1 -27.44 13.22 -7.13
C ASP A 1 -26.01 13.52 -7.60
N VAL A 2 -25.08 12.59 -7.33
CA VAL A 2 -23.65 12.77 -7.64
C VAL A 2 -23.38 12.94 -9.14
N PHE A 3 -24.29 12.55 -10.01
CA PHE A 3 -24.17 12.70 -11.46
C PHE A 3 -24.69 14.05 -11.99
N GLN A 4 -25.37 14.83 -11.15
CA GLN A 4 -25.96 16.12 -11.55
C GLN A 4 -25.22 17.31 -10.93
N GLN A 5 -24.39 17.10 -9.91
CA GLN A 5 -23.58 18.15 -9.32
C GLN A 5 -22.14 18.06 -9.85
N PRO A 6 -21.54 19.19 -10.25
CA PRO A 6 -20.15 19.18 -10.69
C PRO A 6 -19.23 18.79 -9.52
N TRP A 7 -18.24 17.96 -9.79
CA TRP A 7 -17.18 17.66 -8.84
C TRP A 7 -16.37 18.91 -8.54
N LYS A 8 -16.16 19.21 -7.27
CA LYS A 8 -15.28 20.31 -6.87
C LYS A 8 -13.85 19.81 -6.85
N PHE A 9 -13.00 20.37 -7.68
CA PHE A 9 -11.58 20.08 -7.67
C PHE A 9 -10.92 20.80 -6.50
N HIS A 10 -10.23 20.04 -5.65
CA HIS A 10 -9.45 20.53 -4.52
C HIS A 10 -7.99 20.09 -4.69
N PRO A 11 -7.07 21.01 -5.02
CA PRO A 11 -5.63 20.71 -5.00
C PRO A 11 -5.15 20.71 -3.55
N GLU A 12 -4.94 19.53 -2.97
CA GLU A 12 -4.50 19.39 -1.58
C GLU A 12 -2.99 19.53 -1.44
N THR A 13 -2.24 18.76 -2.23
CA THR A 13 -0.77 18.76 -2.18
C THR A 13 -0.18 18.12 -3.43
N ALA A 14 1.08 18.47 -3.71
CA ALA A 14 1.87 17.81 -4.76
C ALA A 14 2.68 16.67 -4.13
N LEU A 15 2.44 15.44 -4.55
CA LEU A 15 3.29 14.31 -4.18
C LEU A 15 4.63 14.42 -4.93
N PRO A 16 5.76 14.13 -4.27
CA PRO A 16 7.08 14.41 -4.80
C PRO A 16 7.54 13.48 -5.93
N HIS A 17 6.80 12.40 -6.18
CA HIS A 17 7.15 11.37 -7.17
C HIS A 17 5.96 11.04 -8.08
N PRO A 18 6.22 10.67 -9.36
CA PRO A 18 5.17 10.22 -10.26
C PRO A 18 4.74 8.78 -9.97
N SER A 19 3.54 8.42 -10.45
CA SER A 19 3.00 7.05 -10.40
C SER A 19 2.93 6.48 -8.98
N ILE A 20 2.45 7.26 -8.05
CA ILE A 20 2.35 6.87 -6.64
C ILE A 20 1.09 6.06 -6.40
N PRO A 21 1.18 4.79 -5.96
CA PRO A 21 0.03 4.06 -5.45
C PRO A 21 -0.38 4.62 -4.09
N CYS A 22 -1.69 4.74 -3.87
CA CYS A 22 -2.24 5.26 -2.62
C CYS A 22 -3.38 4.38 -2.13
N VAL A 23 -3.50 4.25 -0.81
CA VAL A 23 -4.68 3.72 -0.13
C VAL A 23 -5.08 4.65 1.00
N LEU A 24 -6.37 4.64 1.32
CA LEU A 24 -6.94 5.43 2.40
C LEU A 24 -7.23 4.54 3.60
N ALA A 25 -6.84 4.99 4.79
CA ALA A 25 -7.03 4.25 6.04
C ALA A 25 -7.38 5.19 7.20
N LYS A 26 -8.02 4.68 8.23
CA LYS A 26 -8.24 5.41 9.49
C LYS A 26 -7.29 4.85 10.54
N LEU A 27 -6.08 5.42 10.59
CA LEU A 27 -5.00 4.90 11.43
C LEU A 27 -5.03 5.47 12.86
N THR A 28 -5.68 6.62 13.06
CA THR A 28 -5.66 7.34 14.34
C THR A 28 -7.06 7.50 14.94
N ASP A 29 -7.12 7.90 16.21
CA ASP A 29 -8.38 8.23 16.90
C ASP A 29 -8.99 9.56 16.47
N SER A 30 -8.34 10.27 15.56
CA SER A 30 -8.83 11.55 15.06
C SER A 30 -10.14 11.43 14.28
N GLY A 31 -10.50 10.22 13.83
CA GLY A 31 -11.63 9.96 12.94
C GLY A 31 -11.43 10.41 11.49
N ARG A 32 -10.32 11.10 11.20
CA ARG A 32 -9.96 11.53 9.85
C ARG A 32 -9.35 10.38 9.05
N THR A 33 -9.38 10.53 7.74
CA THR A 33 -8.81 9.54 6.81
C THR A 33 -7.37 9.90 6.49
N ASP A 34 -6.47 9.00 6.79
CA ASP A 34 -5.04 9.09 6.49
C ASP A 34 -4.75 8.52 5.10
N LEU A 35 -3.60 8.88 4.53
CA LEU A 35 -3.14 8.43 3.22
C LEU A 35 -1.88 7.59 3.38
N ILE A 36 -1.93 6.33 2.91
CA ILE A 36 -0.73 5.50 2.79
C ILE A 36 -0.29 5.54 1.33
N TRP A 37 1.00 5.73 1.07
CA TRP A 37 1.52 5.84 -0.27
C TRP A 37 2.94 5.27 -0.42
N GLY A 38 3.30 4.89 -1.63
CA GLY A 38 4.60 4.31 -1.94
C GLY A 38 5.30 5.03 -3.09
N LYS A 39 6.64 5.12 -3.03
CA LYS A 39 7.46 5.59 -4.14
C LYS A 39 7.60 4.49 -5.19
N ALA A 40 6.70 4.47 -6.16
CA ALA A 40 6.62 3.41 -7.17
C ALA A 40 7.93 3.20 -7.97
N HIS A 41 8.82 4.18 -8.01
CA HIS A 41 10.07 4.19 -8.78
C HIS A 41 11.33 4.42 -7.93
N ASP A 42 11.20 4.30 -6.60
CA ASP A 42 12.29 4.54 -5.66
C ASP A 42 12.06 3.74 -4.37
N TYR A 43 12.90 3.95 -3.37
CA TYR A 43 12.71 3.41 -2.02
C TYR A 43 11.77 4.29 -1.21
N GLY A 44 10.83 3.69 -0.50
CA GLY A 44 10.03 4.34 0.50
C GLY A 44 8.54 4.05 0.42
N LEU A 45 8.02 3.67 1.56
CA LEU A 45 6.63 3.48 1.88
C LEU A 45 6.31 4.41 3.05
N TYR A 46 5.27 5.22 2.92
CA TYR A 46 4.95 6.29 3.87
C TYR A 46 3.47 6.29 4.20
N TRP A 47 3.11 6.90 5.32
CA TRP A 47 1.76 7.33 5.58
C TRP A 47 1.73 8.81 5.96
N TRP A 48 0.68 9.48 5.56
CA TRP A 48 0.41 10.86 5.87
C TRP A 48 -0.78 10.95 6.80
N GLU A 49 -0.53 11.41 8.00
CA GLU A 49 -1.58 11.70 8.97
C GLU A 49 -2.29 12.98 8.57
N GLN A 50 -3.62 12.89 8.44
CA GLN A 50 -4.44 14.05 8.16
C GLN A 50 -4.60 14.91 9.42
N GLY A 51 -4.17 16.15 9.35
CA GLY A 51 -4.40 17.16 10.37
C GLY A 51 -5.82 17.74 10.35
N PRO A 52 -6.16 18.62 11.30
CA PRO A 52 -7.44 19.30 11.29
C PRO A 52 -7.55 20.23 10.05
N PRO A 53 -8.79 20.45 9.55
CA PRO A 53 -9.01 21.38 8.45
C PRO A 53 -8.57 22.79 8.84
N GLN A 54 -7.97 23.49 7.90
CA GLN A 54 -7.54 24.88 8.07
C GLN A 54 -8.69 25.84 7.76
N PRO A 55 -8.66 27.09 8.24
CA PRO A 55 -9.70 28.10 7.97
C PRO A 55 -9.91 28.39 6.47
N ASP A 56 -8.90 28.22 5.64
CA ASP A 56 -8.97 28.38 4.19
C ASP A 56 -9.51 27.13 3.46
N GLY A 57 -9.84 26.07 4.21
CA GLY A 57 -10.36 24.80 3.70
C GLY A 57 -9.28 23.84 3.20
N THR A 58 -8.00 24.17 3.37
CA THR A 58 -6.89 23.24 3.08
C THR A 58 -6.70 22.22 4.21
N THR A 59 -5.96 21.17 3.92
CA THR A 59 -5.63 20.11 4.88
C THR A 59 -4.14 20.13 5.15
N THR A 60 -3.76 19.92 6.39
CA THR A 60 -2.36 19.67 6.76
C THR A 60 -2.08 18.18 6.80
N TRP A 61 -0.87 17.80 6.39
CA TRP A 61 -0.42 16.41 6.37
C TRP A 61 0.91 16.29 7.10
N THR A 62 1.03 15.27 7.93
CA THR A 62 2.28 14.93 8.62
C THR A 62 2.80 13.61 8.07
N GLU A 63 3.96 13.66 7.40
CA GLU A 63 4.58 12.47 6.80
C GLU A 63 5.28 11.62 7.86
N GLN A 64 5.04 10.32 7.78
CA GLN A 64 5.68 9.29 8.58
C GLN A 64 6.25 8.20 7.66
N LEU A 65 7.47 7.77 7.93
CA LEU A 65 8.10 6.66 7.21
C LEU A 65 7.56 5.33 7.74
N ILE A 66 7.11 4.45 6.84
CA ILE A 66 6.77 3.06 7.16
C ILE A 66 8.00 2.17 6.94
N ASP A 67 8.52 2.15 5.69
CA ASP A 67 9.65 1.30 5.33
C ASP A 67 10.43 1.90 4.13
N LYS A 68 11.74 1.81 4.16
CA LYS A 68 12.62 2.18 3.04
C LYS A 68 13.68 1.12 2.75
N SER A 69 13.51 -0.09 3.26
CA SER A 69 14.49 -1.17 3.12
C SER A 69 14.40 -1.91 1.79
N TRP A 70 13.38 -1.65 0.99
CA TRP A 70 13.13 -2.19 -0.34
C TRP A 70 12.54 -1.12 -1.25
N SER A 71 12.60 -1.34 -2.56
CA SER A 71 12.26 -0.33 -3.57
C SER A 71 11.00 -0.69 -4.34
N GLN A 72 10.41 0.31 -4.99
CA GLN A 72 9.33 0.19 -5.97
C GLN A 72 8.04 -0.45 -5.43
N PRO A 73 7.49 0.06 -4.31
CA PRO A 73 6.14 -0.28 -3.86
C PRO A 73 5.11 0.26 -4.87
N HIS A 74 4.78 -0.53 -5.90
CA HIS A 74 4.01 -0.05 -7.04
C HIS A 74 2.52 -0.35 -6.95
N GLY A 75 2.09 -1.17 -6.04
CA GLY A 75 0.68 -1.43 -5.73
C GLY A 75 0.50 -1.61 -4.23
N LEU A 76 -0.59 -1.08 -3.72
CA LEU A 76 -0.99 -1.14 -2.33
C LEU A 76 -2.42 -1.61 -2.24
N THR A 77 -2.69 -2.47 -1.27
CA THR A 77 -4.04 -2.91 -0.91
C THR A 77 -4.20 -2.84 0.60
N TRP A 78 -5.36 -2.38 1.06
CA TRP A 78 -5.72 -2.31 2.47
C TRP A 78 -6.89 -3.26 2.71
N ALA A 79 -6.63 -4.41 3.33
CA ALA A 79 -7.61 -5.46 3.53
C ALA A 79 -7.31 -6.27 4.79
N ASP A 80 -8.34 -6.74 5.45
CA ASP A 80 -8.26 -7.70 6.55
C ASP A 80 -7.90 -9.07 5.95
N ILE A 81 -6.69 -9.56 6.21
CA ILE A 81 -6.18 -10.83 5.65
C ILE A 81 -6.08 -11.95 6.67
N ASP A 82 -6.24 -11.67 7.95
CA ASP A 82 -6.21 -12.66 9.01
C ASP A 82 -7.56 -12.84 9.73
N GLY A 83 -8.57 -12.04 9.34
CA GLY A 83 -9.93 -12.16 9.84
C GLY A 83 -10.14 -11.58 11.23
N ASP A 84 -9.24 -10.73 11.73
CA ASP A 84 -9.32 -10.14 13.06
C ASP A 84 -10.23 -8.88 13.10
N GLY A 85 -10.70 -8.43 11.95
CA GLY A 85 -11.56 -7.24 11.78
C GLY A 85 -10.77 -5.94 11.64
N GLN A 86 -9.45 -5.98 11.62
CA GLN A 86 -8.60 -4.87 11.25
C GLN A 86 -7.98 -5.15 9.88
N SER A 87 -7.67 -4.12 9.13
CA SER A 87 -7.03 -4.31 7.82
C SER A 87 -5.53 -4.15 7.92
N GLU A 88 -4.82 -4.91 7.10
CA GLU A 88 -3.38 -4.84 6.88
C GLU A 88 -3.08 -4.10 5.57
N LEU A 89 -1.89 -3.51 5.54
CA LEU A 89 -1.32 -2.98 4.30
C LEU A 89 -0.57 -4.10 3.58
N ILE A 90 -1.06 -4.50 2.40
CA ILE A 90 -0.41 -5.51 1.56
C ILE A 90 0.27 -4.79 0.41
N THR A 91 1.57 -5.05 0.21
CA THR A 91 2.36 -4.43 -0.85
C THR A 91 3.60 -5.25 -1.16
N GLY A 92 4.24 -4.97 -2.28
CA GLY A 92 5.44 -5.67 -2.68
C GLY A 92 6.23 -4.95 -3.76
N LYS A 93 7.39 -5.49 -4.04
CA LYS A 93 8.32 -4.93 -5.00
C LYS A 93 7.94 -5.30 -6.43
N ARG A 94 7.88 -4.29 -7.30
CA ARG A 94 7.82 -4.48 -8.75
C ARG A 94 9.20 -4.80 -9.31
N MET A 95 9.31 -5.88 -10.07
CA MET A 95 10.55 -6.25 -10.73
C MET A 95 10.82 -5.42 -11.99
N ARG A 96 12.06 -4.96 -12.18
CA ARG A 96 12.62 -4.40 -13.42
C ARG A 96 11.77 -3.29 -14.04
N ALA A 97 11.67 -2.18 -13.33
CA ALA A 97 11.00 -0.99 -13.85
C ALA A 97 11.89 -0.18 -14.78
N HIS A 98 11.30 0.46 -15.79
CA HIS A 98 11.91 1.46 -16.68
C HIS A 98 13.29 1.06 -17.23
N VAL A 99 13.37 -0.16 -17.81
CA VAL A 99 14.62 -0.67 -18.40
C VAL A 99 15.77 -0.69 -17.39
N ASP A 100 15.45 -1.13 -16.16
CA ASP A 100 16.39 -1.31 -15.06
C ASP A 100 17.10 -0.03 -14.57
N LYS A 101 16.52 1.14 -14.83
CA LYS A 101 17.10 2.44 -14.46
C LYS A 101 16.65 2.98 -13.10
N ASP A 102 15.52 2.50 -12.60
CA ASP A 102 15.01 2.97 -11.30
C ASP A 102 15.88 2.44 -10.15
N PRO A 103 16.02 3.18 -9.05
CA PRO A 103 16.71 2.71 -7.86
C PRO A 103 16.21 1.36 -7.38
N GLY A 104 17.12 0.41 -7.14
CA GLY A 104 16.80 -0.95 -6.71
C GLY A 104 16.09 -1.82 -7.75
N SER A 105 16.03 -1.42 -9.02
CA SER A 105 15.27 -2.11 -10.08
C SER A 105 15.71 -3.57 -10.29
N LEU A 106 16.98 -3.87 -10.07
CA LEU A 106 17.56 -5.22 -10.22
C LEU A 106 17.56 -6.05 -8.93
N GLU A 107 17.13 -5.46 -7.83
CA GLU A 107 16.97 -6.22 -6.58
C GLU A 107 15.82 -7.22 -6.72
N PRO A 108 15.90 -8.36 -6.02
CA PRO A 108 14.87 -9.38 -6.09
C PRO A 108 13.51 -8.86 -5.60
N GLU A 109 12.44 -9.35 -6.22
CA GLU A 109 11.08 -9.11 -5.84
C GLU A 109 10.74 -9.70 -4.47
N CYS A 110 9.77 -9.10 -3.82
CA CYS A 110 9.25 -9.53 -2.52
C CYS A 110 7.77 -9.14 -2.38
N LEU A 111 7.10 -9.77 -1.45
CA LEU A 111 5.72 -9.46 -1.07
C LEU A 111 5.60 -9.47 0.45
N TYR A 112 5.03 -8.40 0.98
CA TYR A 112 4.88 -8.17 2.42
C TYR A 112 3.47 -7.75 2.77
N TYR A 113 3.10 -7.96 4.05
CA TYR A 113 2.02 -7.23 4.67
C TYR A 113 2.49 -6.54 5.95
N TYR A 114 1.74 -5.56 6.39
CA TYR A 114 2.07 -4.75 7.56
C TYR A 114 0.84 -4.60 8.44
N ASN A 115 0.95 -5.03 9.70
CA ASN A 115 -0.04 -4.75 10.73
C ASN A 115 0.17 -3.35 11.28
N TRP A 116 -0.93 -2.65 11.55
CA TRP A 116 -0.90 -1.35 12.21
C TRP A 116 -1.08 -1.51 13.72
N ASP A 117 -0.07 -1.12 14.50
CA ASP A 117 -0.16 -0.96 15.95
C ASP A 117 -0.55 0.48 16.27
N LYS A 118 -1.82 0.69 16.60
CA LYS A 118 -2.38 2.01 16.87
C LYS A 118 -1.80 2.64 18.13
N ALA A 119 -1.51 1.84 19.16
CA ALA A 119 -0.95 2.34 20.42
C ALA A 119 0.51 2.78 20.26
N ALA A 120 1.30 1.99 19.55
CA ALA A 120 2.69 2.31 19.22
C ALA A 120 2.84 3.26 18.02
N ARG A 121 1.75 3.51 17.27
CA ARG A 121 1.71 4.33 16.05
C ARG A 121 2.76 3.89 15.02
N ARG A 122 2.80 2.59 14.75
CA ARG A 122 3.79 2.01 13.81
C ARG A 122 3.22 0.82 13.06
N PHE A 123 3.79 0.61 11.89
CA PHE A 123 3.59 -0.59 11.10
C PHE A 123 4.63 -1.66 11.44
N THR A 124 4.20 -2.91 11.55
CA THR A 124 5.07 -4.08 11.72
C THR A 124 5.02 -4.92 10.46
N ARG A 125 6.18 -5.12 9.81
CA ARG A 125 6.30 -5.88 8.57
C ARG A 125 6.29 -7.38 8.83
N HIS A 126 5.55 -8.10 7.99
CA HIS A 126 5.54 -9.56 7.87
C HIS A 126 5.83 -9.97 6.43
N THR A 127 6.46 -11.11 6.25
CA THR A 127 6.89 -11.59 4.93
C THR A 127 5.91 -12.63 4.41
N ILE A 128 5.32 -12.36 3.24
CA ILE A 128 4.57 -13.34 2.46
C ILE A 128 5.50 -14.07 1.51
N SER A 129 6.34 -13.33 0.78
CA SER A 129 7.39 -13.86 -0.09
C SER A 129 8.69 -13.07 0.14
N ALA A 130 9.72 -13.77 0.59
CA ALA A 130 11.04 -13.16 0.80
C ALA A 130 11.72 -12.81 -0.53
N PRO A 131 12.67 -11.86 -0.52
CA PRO A 131 13.45 -11.53 -1.72
C PRO A 131 14.09 -12.77 -2.35
N GLY A 132 13.85 -12.96 -3.65
CA GLY A 132 14.36 -14.09 -4.43
C GLY A 132 13.51 -15.36 -4.41
N GLN A 133 12.35 -15.36 -3.77
CA GLN A 133 11.41 -16.48 -3.83
C GLN A 133 10.50 -16.44 -5.08
N GLY A 134 10.66 -15.45 -5.94
CA GLY A 134 9.99 -15.39 -7.24
C GLY A 134 8.62 -14.72 -7.22
N VAL A 135 8.07 -14.40 -6.06
CA VAL A 135 6.76 -13.73 -5.95
C VAL A 135 6.99 -12.25 -5.63
N GLY A 136 6.62 -11.42 -6.58
CA GLY A 136 6.54 -9.98 -6.42
C GLY A 136 5.20 -9.48 -6.88
N MET A 137 5.08 -8.18 -7.10
CA MET A 137 3.84 -7.60 -7.57
C MET A 137 4.05 -6.64 -8.74
N GLY A 138 3.00 -6.45 -9.52
CA GLY A 138 2.92 -5.41 -10.55
C GLY A 138 2.19 -4.18 -10.04
N MET A 139 0.93 -4.02 -10.46
CA MET A 139 0.13 -2.82 -10.17
C MET A 139 -1.04 -3.08 -9.22
N GLN A 140 -1.51 -4.31 -9.11
CA GLN A 140 -2.68 -4.66 -8.32
C GLN A 140 -2.45 -5.93 -7.52
N ILE A 141 -3.01 -5.94 -6.32
CA ILE A 141 -3.16 -7.09 -5.45
C ILE A 141 -4.66 -7.26 -5.20
N CYS A 142 -5.19 -8.45 -5.41
CA CYS A 142 -6.56 -8.79 -5.07
C CYS A 142 -6.55 -9.65 -3.81
N VAL A 143 -7.52 -9.41 -2.93
CA VAL A 143 -7.73 -10.20 -1.71
C VAL A 143 -9.16 -10.69 -1.72
N ALA A 144 -9.35 -12.00 -1.65
CA ALA A 144 -10.64 -12.66 -1.58
C ALA A 144 -10.47 -14.11 -1.11
N ASP A 145 -11.48 -14.69 -0.52
CA ASP A 145 -11.55 -16.13 -0.28
C ASP A 145 -11.78 -16.86 -1.62
N LEU A 146 -10.75 -17.50 -2.16
CA LEU A 146 -10.75 -18.10 -3.49
C LEU A 146 -11.06 -19.60 -3.49
N ASN A 147 -10.82 -20.25 -2.37
CA ASN A 147 -11.03 -21.69 -2.21
C ASN A 147 -12.27 -22.03 -1.35
N ALA A 148 -12.99 -21.02 -0.86
CA ALA A 148 -14.16 -21.10 -0.01
C ALA A 148 -13.89 -21.78 1.35
N ASP A 149 -12.70 -21.54 1.93
CA ASP A 149 -12.36 -22.03 3.28
C ASP A 149 -12.61 -21.00 4.38
N GLY A 150 -13.05 -19.80 4.00
CA GLY A 150 -13.35 -18.70 4.92
C GLY A 150 -12.16 -17.81 5.26
N GLN A 151 -10.98 -18.09 4.69
CA GLN A 151 -9.80 -17.24 4.85
C GLN A 151 -9.55 -16.41 3.60
N PRO A 152 -9.16 -15.14 3.73
CA PRO A 152 -8.79 -14.32 2.58
C PRO A 152 -7.46 -14.77 1.96
N ASP A 153 -7.47 -15.01 0.66
CA ASP A 153 -6.31 -15.34 -0.16
C ASP A 153 -5.80 -14.11 -0.90
N ILE A 154 -4.58 -14.21 -1.45
CA ILE A 154 -3.97 -13.12 -2.20
C ILE A 154 -3.69 -13.57 -3.64
N VAL A 155 -4.09 -12.74 -4.61
CA VAL A 155 -3.63 -12.83 -5.99
C VAL A 155 -2.67 -11.68 -6.26
N ALA A 156 -1.42 -12.02 -6.56
CA ALA A 156 -0.39 -11.07 -6.95
C ALA A 156 0.06 -11.34 -8.38
N ALA A 157 -0.03 -10.32 -9.23
CA ALA A 157 0.40 -10.40 -10.62
C ALA A 157 1.56 -9.44 -10.88
N GLY A 158 2.63 -9.94 -11.49
CA GLY A 158 3.82 -9.17 -11.80
C GLY A 158 4.56 -9.73 -13.01
N LYS A 159 5.78 -9.25 -13.24
CA LYS A 159 6.62 -9.73 -14.35
C LYS A 159 7.11 -11.16 -14.20
N THR A 160 7.10 -11.69 -12.98
CA THR A 160 7.48 -13.08 -12.69
C THR A 160 6.34 -14.07 -12.87
N GLY A 161 5.11 -13.57 -13.05
CA GLY A 161 3.92 -14.40 -13.24
C GLY A 161 2.71 -13.87 -12.47
N THR A 162 1.63 -14.66 -12.50
CA THR A 162 0.46 -14.47 -11.63
C THR A 162 0.47 -15.57 -10.59
N TRP A 163 0.41 -15.18 -9.35
CA TRP A 163 0.54 -16.06 -8.20
C TRP A 163 -0.74 -16.04 -7.39
N LEU A 164 -1.19 -17.21 -7.03
CA LEU A 164 -2.26 -17.45 -6.08
C LEU A 164 -1.62 -17.91 -4.78
N LEU A 165 -1.83 -17.16 -3.72
CA LEU A 165 -1.27 -17.40 -2.40
C LEU A 165 -2.44 -17.73 -1.47
N LEU A 166 -2.61 -19.00 -1.18
CA LEU A 166 -3.67 -19.48 -0.30
C LEU A 166 -3.24 -19.28 1.16
N ASN A 167 -4.11 -18.60 1.90
CA ASN A 167 -3.98 -18.46 3.33
C ASN A 167 -4.50 -19.77 3.96
N VAL A 168 -3.59 -20.57 4.48
CA VAL A 168 -3.94 -21.86 5.08
C VAL A 168 -3.88 -21.75 6.60
N PRO A 169 -4.87 -22.30 7.33
CA PRO A 169 -4.92 -22.27 8.78
C PRO A 169 -3.74 -22.94 9.46
#